data_c36052a1014268dd888313519b33f6be
#
_entry.id   c36052a1014268dd888313519b33f6be
#
_cell.length_a   1.000
_cell.length_b   1.000
_cell.length_c   1.000
_cell.angle_alpha   90.00
_cell.angle_beta   90.00
_cell.angle_gamma   90.00
#
_symmetry.space_group_name_H-M   'P 1'
#
loop_
_entity.id
_entity.type
_entity.pdbx_description
1 polymer ?
#
loop_
_entity_poly.entity_id
_entity_poly.type
_entity_poly.pdbx_seq_one_letter_code
_entity_poly.pdbx_strand_id
1 'polypeptide(L)'
;EEMYPELLNMEFLLTDTLIPAWWTQFPDRSGVLTGWLGGPQASLFTHATPQEVLVEALKCLESSLKVPEEKLKEQLLNFRVANWTADPFTRGSYSYATVGAVAARKILNTPVCDTLFFAGEALYGGVETGTVEAAFASALNSVNQILKNTT
;
A
#
# COMPACT_ATOMS: atom_id res chain seq x y z
N GLU A 1 14.42 21.22 10.18
CA GLU A 1 13.90 21.99 9.01
C GLU A 1 14.92 23.03 8.51
N GLU A 2 15.58 23.77 9.38
CA GLU A 2 16.58 24.77 8.97
C GLU A 2 17.86 24.17 8.36
N MET A 3 18.16 22.92 8.66
CA MET A 3 19.42 22.28 8.23
C MET A 3 19.37 21.70 6.81
N TYR A 4 18.17 21.43 6.28
CA TYR A 4 17.96 20.84 4.95
C TYR A 4 16.77 21.51 4.24
N PRO A 5 16.94 22.76 3.79
CA PRO A 5 15.85 23.54 3.20
C PRO A 5 15.26 22.90 1.92
N GLU A 6 16.03 22.07 1.23
CA GLU A 6 15.58 21.30 0.06
C GLU A 6 14.49 20.28 0.39
N LEU A 7 14.37 19.84 1.64
CA LEU A 7 13.35 18.91 2.09
C LEU A 7 12.00 19.57 2.42
N LEU A 8 11.98 20.90 2.56
CA LEU A 8 10.76 21.63 2.97
C LEU A 8 9.59 21.50 1.99
N ASN A 9 9.89 21.33 0.71
CA ASN A 9 8.90 21.23 -0.35
C ASN A 9 8.93 19.84 -1.03
N MET A 10 9.54 18.85 -0.39
CA MET A 10 9.56 17.49 -0.90
C MET A 10 8.14 16.90 -0.84
N GLU A 11 7.62 16.49 -1.97
CA GLU A 11 6.37 15.73 -2.06
C GLU A 11 6.67 14.23 -1.99
N PHE A 12 7.52 13.76 -2.91
CA PHE A 12 7.95 12.37 -3.02
C PHE A 12 9.46 12.27 -3.10
N LEU A 13 9.99 11.19 -2.53
CA LEU A 13 11.36 10.74 -2.70
C LEU A 13 11.33 9.29 -3.18
N LEU A 14 11.83 9.04 -4.39
CA LEU A 14 12.00 7.70 -4.94
C LEU A 14 13.47 7.33 -4.87
N THR A 15 13.76 6.13 -4.40
CA THR A 15 15.14 5.67 -4.11
C THR A 15 15.35 4.24 -4.57
N ASP A 16 16.61 3.84 -4.71
CA ASP A 16 17.01 2.46 -4.99
C ASP A 16 17.23 1.63 -3.71
N THR A 17 16.81 2.14 -2.55
CA THR A 17 16.93 1.44 -1.28
C THR A 17 15.79 0.43 -1.07
N LEU A 18 15.88 -0.38 0.00
CA LEU A 18 14.86 -1.40 0.30
C LEU A 18 13.46 -0.80 0.46
N ILE A 19 13.34 0.39 1.07
CA ILE A 19 12.09 1.15 1.09
C ILE A 19 12.18 2.22 -0.01
N PRO A 20 11.60 1.95 -1.20
CA PRO A 20 11.92 2.72 -2.40
C PRO A 20 11.12 4.01 -2.54
N ALA A 21 10.02 4.16 -1.82
CA ALA A 21 9.12 5.29 -1.97
C ALA A 21 8.80 5.94 -0.63
N TRP A 22 8.97 7.26 -0.57
CA TRP A 22 8.67 8.07 0.59
C TRP A 22 7.88 9.29 0.16
N TRP A 23 6.99 9.79 1.02
CA TRP A 23 6.26 11.03 0.77
C TRP A 23 5.99 11.79 2.07
N THR A 24 5.86 13.09 1.94
CA THR A 24 5.40 13.99 2.98
C THR A 24 3.89 14.21 2.86
N GLN A 25 3.33 15.07 3.70
CA GLN A 25 1.92 15.48 3.60
C GLN A 25 1.77 16.79 2.79
N PHE A 26 2.76 17.13 1.96
CA PHE A 26 2.68 18.36 1.16
C PHE A 26 1.34 18.46 0.39
N PRO A 27 0.67 19.64 0.33
CA PRO A 27 1.16 20.96 0.76
C PRO A 27 1.03 21.25 2.27
N ASP A 28 0.43 20.35 3.05
CA ASP A 28 0.43 20.49 4.51
C ASP A 28 1.83 20.22 5.06
N ARG A 29 2.35 21.18 5.83
CA ARG A 29 3.69 21.12 6.42
C ARG A 29 3.69 20.40 7.76
N SER A 30 3.15 19.20 7.78
CA SER A 30 3.29 18.33 8.95
C SER A 30 4.68 17.67 8.95
N GLY A 31 5.20 17.39 10.15
CA GLY A 31 6.48 16.66 10.31
C GLY A 31 6.36 15.16 10.05
N VAL A 32 5.42 14.72 9.20
CA VAL A 32 5.18 13.30 8.91
C VAL A 32 5.84 12.92 7.59
N LEU A 33 6.68 11.89 7.66
CA LEU A 33 7.26 11.23 6.49
C LEU A 33 6.75 9.78 6.45
N THR A 34 6.18 9.37 5.34
CA THR A 34 5.68 8.01 5.13
C THR A 34 6.61 7.25 4.20
N GLY A 35 7.13 6.11 4.64
CA GLY A 35 7.86 5.16 3.82
C GLY A 35 6.95 4.02 3.39
N TRP A 36 7.03 3.61 2.14
CA TRP A 36 6.21 2.54 1.60
C TRP A 36 7.05 1.46 0.95
N LEU A 37 6.75 0.22 1.32
CA LEU A 37 7.35 -0.98 0.75
C LEU A 37 6.24 -1.93 0.32
N GLY A 38 6.22 -2.28 -0.95
CA GLY A 38 5.25 -3.21 -1.52
C GLY A 38 5.90 -4.36 -2.28
N GLY A 39 5.05 -5.25 -2.79
CA GLY A 39 5.49 -6.40 -3.57
C GLY A 39 6.22 -7.47 -2.76
N PRO A 40 6.99 -8.35 -3.43
CA PRO A 40 7.65 -9.49 -2.77
C PRO A 40 8.61 -9.10 -1.65
N GLN A 41 9.23 -7.93 -1.72
CA GLN A 41 10.17 -7.46 -0.70
C GLN A 41 9.51 -7.19 0.66
N ALA A 42 8.21 -6.87 0.68
CA ALA A 42 7.46 -6.71 1.93
C ALA A 42 7.45 -7.98 2.79
N SER A 43 7.60 -9.16 2.18
CA SER A 43 7.69 -10.43 2.90
C SER A 43 8.90 -10.55 3.83
N LEU A 44 9.97 -9.79 3.59
CA LEU A 44 11.14 -9.73 4.46
C LEU A 44 10.79 -9.25 5.87
N PHE A 45 9.71 -8.48 6.00
CA PHE A 45 9.25 -7.91 7.27
C PHE A 45 8.05 -8.65 7.89
N THR A 46 7.65 -9.81 7.34
CA THR A 46 6.47 -10.55 7.85
C THR A 46 6.54 -10.80 9.36
N HIS A 47 7.74 -11.08 9.90
CA HIS A 47 7.96 -11.37 11.32
C HIS A 47 8.75 -10.28 12.04
N ALA A 48 9.03 -9.17 11.37
CA ALA A 48 9.81 -8.09 11.94
C ALA A 48 9.00 -7.29 12.97
N THR A 49 9.65 -6.94 14.04
CA THR A 49 9.12 -5.99 15.01
C THR A 49 9.08 -4.57 14.43
N PRO A 50 8.22 -3.67 14.95
CA PRO A 50 8.23 -2.27 14.52
C PRO A 50 9.61 -1.61 14.64
N GLN A 51 10.40 -1.98 15.65
CA GLN A 51 11.75 -1.47 15.87
C GLN A 51 12.74 -1.92 14.78
N GLU A 52 12.67 -3.17 14.35
CA GLU A 52 13.51 -3.68 13.27
C GLU A 52 13.17 -3.00 11.94
N VAL A 53 11.87 -2.76 11.67
CA VAL A 53 11.44 -1.99 10.50
C VAL A 53 11.96 -0.54 10.58
N LEU A 54 11.90 0.10 11.75
CA LEU A 54 12.42 1.45 11.94
C LEU A 54 13.93 1.53 11.67
N VAL A 55 14.71 0.57 12.16
CA VAL A 55 16.16 0.53 11.91
C VAL A 55 16.45 0.49 10.41
N GLU A 56 15.73 -0.33 9.67
CA GLU A 56 15.91 -0.40 8.22
C GLU A 56 15.43 0.87 7.51
N ALA A 57 14.34 1.47 7.97
CA ALA A 57 13.84 2.74 7.47
C ALA A 57 14.87 3.87 7.63
N LEU A 58 15.52 3.96 8.78
CA LEU A 58 16.54 4.97 9.05
C LEU A 58 17.78 4.78 8.16
N LYS A 59 18.24 3.54 7.94
CA LYS A 59 19.33 3.25 6.99
C LYS A 59 18.97 3.66 5.56
N CYS A 60 17.74 3.37 5.12
CA CYS A 60 17.27 3.79 3.80
C CYS A 60 17.29 5.32 3.66
N LEU A 61 16.83 6.04 4.69
CA LEU A 61 16.85 7.51 4.71
C LEU A 61 18.26 8.07 4.78
N GLU A 62 19.15 7.52 5.61
CA GLU A 62 20.57 7.90 5.65
C GLU A 62 21.21 7.80 4.27
N SER A 63 21.00 6.66 3.61
CA SER A 63 21.54 6.43 2.26
C SER A 63 20.99 7.41 1.24
N SER A 64 19.70 7.73 1.31
CA SER A 64 18.99 8.53 0.31
C SER A 64 19.19 10.04 0.52
N LEU A 65 19.09 10.49 1.76
CA LEU A 65 19.16 11.91 2.10
C LEU A 65 20.60 12.39 2.40
N LYS A 66 21.54 11.45 2.57
CA LYS A 66 22.92 11.73 3.01
C LYS A 66 22.97 12.41 4.38
N VAL A 67 21.99 12.13 5.22
CA VAL A 67 21.89 12.60 6.60
C VAL A 67 22.26 11.44 7.52
N PRO A 68 23.24 11.60 8.44
CA PRO A 68 23.62 10.53 9.36
C PRO A 68 22.43 10.00 10.19
N GLU A 69 22.39 8.68 10.41
CA GLU A 69 21.31 8.00 11.13
C GLU A 69 21.07 8.61 12.51
N GLU A 70 22.15 9.01 13.22
CA GLU A 70 22.06 9.64 14.54
C GLU A 70 21.25 10.94 14.49
N LYS A 71 21.45 11.75 13.44
CA LYS A 71 20.69 12.99 13.26
C LYS A 71 19.23 12.74 12.93
N LEU A 72 18.95 11.70 12.14
CA LEU A 72 17.57 11.28 11.87
C LEU A 72 16.88 10.84 13.16
N LYS A 73 17.56 10.07 14.01
CA LYS A 73 17.05 9.66 15.32
C LYS A 73 16.78 10.82 16.27
N GLU A 74 17.65 11.82 16.29
CA GLU A 74 17.48 13.04 17.13
C GLU A 74 16.21 13.82 16.74
N GLN A 75 15.82 13.78 15.46
CA GLN A 75 14.63 14.46 14.96
C GLN A 75 13.36 13.60 15.02
N LEU A 76 13.50 12.31 15.29
CA LEU A 76 12.37 11.37 15.33
C LEU A 76 11.58 11.55 16.62
N LEU A 77 10.40 12.13 16.55
CA LEU A 77 9.50 12.28 17.68
C LEU A 77 8.73 11.02 17.99
N ASN A 78 8.26 10.31 16.95
CA ASN A 78 7.49 9.07 17.07
C ASN A 78 7.49 8.33 15.75
N PHE A 79 7.12 7.04 15.77
CA PHE A 79 6.94 6.26 14.56
C PHE A 79 5.80 5.25 14.70
N ARG A 80 5.26 4.85 13.57
CA ARG A 80 4.27 3.78 13.48
C ARG A 80 4.57 2.90 12.26
N VAL A 81 4.43 1.59 12.45
CA VAL A 81 4.53 0.61 11.36
C VAL A 81 3.18 -0.05 11.15
N ALA A 82 2.69 -0.03 9.91
CA ALA A 82 1.53 -0.79 9.48
C ALA A 82 2.02 -1.97 8.62
N ASN A 83 2.17 -3.14 9.23
CA ASN A 83 2.63 -4.35 8.55
C ASN A 83 1.44 -5.22 8.15
N TRP A 84 0.85 -4.90 7.00
CA TRP A 84 -0.32 -5.61 6.47
C TRP A 84 -0.02 -7.06 6.07
N THR A 85 1.24 -7.39 5.77
CA THR A 85 1.66 -8.77 5.48
C THR A 85 1.57 -9.66 6.72
N ALA A 86 1.86 -9.11 7.89
CA ALA A 86 1.77 -9.81 9.17
C ALA A 86 0.34 -9.84 9.74
N ASP A 87 -0.55 -8.98 9.27
CA ASP A 87 -1.93 -8.94 9.73
C ASP A 87 -2.67 -10.25 9.35
N PRO A 88 -3.28 -10.97 10.31
CA PRO A 88 -3.85 -12.30 10.08
C PRO A 88 -5.06 -12.29 9.15
N PHE A 89 -5.74 -11.17 8.98
CA PHE A 89 -6.92 -11.02 8.13
C PHE A 89 -6.57 -10.45 6.76
N THR A 90 -5.61 -9.52 6.69
CA THR A 90 -5.19 -8.86 5.45
C THR A 90 -4.20 -9.69 4.66
N ARG A 91 -3.12 -10.17 5.29
CA ARG A 91 -2.05 -11.02 4.72
C ARG A 91 -1.43 -10.49 3.43
N GLY A 92 -1.45 -9.20 3.23
CA GLY A 92 -0.94 -8.57 2.03
C GLY A 92 -1.47 -7.17 1.81
N SER A 93 -1.54 -6.78 0.55
CA SER A 93 -1.97 -5.46 0.12
C SER A 93 -3.05 -5.61 -0.96
N TYR A 94 -3.20 -4.60 -1.82
CA TYR A 94 -4.09 -4.66 -2.97
C TYR A 94 -3.68 -5.76 -3.97
N SER A 95 -4.61 -6.16 -4.85
CA SER A 95 -4.40 -7.24 -5.80
C SER A 95 -3.36 -6.89 -6.87
N TYR A 96 -2.61 -7.90 -7.28
CA TYR A 96 -1.70 -7.83 -8.41
C TYR A 96 -2.11 -8.83 -9.49
N ALA A 97 -2.37 -8.33 -10.69
CA ALA A 97 -2.81 -9.18 -11.79
C ALA A 97 -1.64 -10.00 -12.36
N THR A 98 -1.73 -11.31 -12.22
CA THR A 98 -0.79 -12.28 -12.80
C THR A 98 -1.28 -12.79 -14.16
N VAL A 99 -0.47 -13.62 -14.83
CA VAL A 99 -0.86 -14.31 -16.05
C VAL A 99 -2.13 -15.16 -15.77
N GLY A 100 -3.16 -14.99 -16.59
CA GLY A 100 -4.45 -15.67 -16.41
C GLY A 100 -5.46 -14.96 -15.51
N ALA A 101 -5.10 -13.86 -14.84
CA ALA A 101 -5.99 -13.13 -13.94
C ALA A 101 -7.32 -12.70 -14.61
N VAL A 102 -7.30 -12.34 -15.89
CA VAL A 102 -8.52 -11.95 -16.63
C VAL A 102 -9.53 -13.11 -16.69
N ALA A 103 -9.08 -14.33 -16.98
CA ALA A 103 -9.94 -15.51 -17.01
C ALA A 103 -10.47 -15.85 -15.61
N ALA A 104 -9.61 -15.80 -14.59
CA ALA A 104 -9.99 -16.05 -13.21
C ALA A 104 -11.03 -15.03 -12.70
N ARG A 105 -10.87 -13.75 -13.01
CA ARG A 105 -11.85 -12.69 -12.68
C ARG A 105 -13.22 -12.95 -13.31
N LYS A 106 -13.25 -13.40 -14.57
CA LYS A 106 -14.53 -13.76 -15.22
C LYS A 106 -15.25 -14.88 -14.47
N ILE A 107 -14.52 -15.89 -14.04
CA ILE A 107 -15.10 -17.00 -13.27
C ILE A 107 -15.63 -16.49 -11.92
N LEU A 108 -14.85 -15.73 -11.19
CA LEU A 108 -15.23 -15.18 -9.88
C LEU A 108 -16.38 -14.16 -9.95
N ASN A 109 -16.49 -13.42 -11.04
CA ASN A 109 -17.62 -12.50 -11.27
C ASN A 109 -18.90 -13.19 -11.73
N THR A 110 -18.87 -14.49 -11.98
CA THR A 110 -20.06 -15.28 -12.31
C THR A 110 -20.70 -15.76 -11.01
N PRO A 111 -21.99 -15.45 -10.75
CA PRO A 111 -22.68 -15.92 -9.56
C PRO A 111 -22.70 -17.45 -9.46
N VAL A 112 -22.53 -17.98 -8.26
CA VAL A 112 -22.64 -19.43 -8.02
C VAL A 112 -24.05 -19.75 -7.59
N CYS A 113 -24.77 -20.53 -8.42
CA CYS A 113 -26.16 -20.94 -8.20
C CYS A 113 -27.10 -19.76 -7.88
N ASP A 114 -26.87 -18.61 -8.49
CA ASP A 114 -27.61 -17.35 -8.23
C ASP A 114 -27.75 -16.98 -6.74
N THR A 115 -26.85 -17.48 -5.91
CA THR A 115 -26.89 -17.33 -4.45
C THR A 115 -25.62 -16.67 -3.90
N LEU A 116 -24.43 -17.02 -4.43
CA LEU A 116 -23.16 -16.44 -3.99
C LEU A 116 -22.65 -15.46 -5.02
N PHE A 117 -22.41 -14.25 -4.57
CA PHE A 117 -21.88 -13.15 -5.37
C PHE A 117 -20.60 -12.64 -4.71
N PHE A 118 -19.59 -12.36 -5.52
CA PHE A 118 -18.32 -11.87 -5.03
C PHE A 118 -18.09 -10.43 -5.50
N ALA A 119 -17.57 -9.61 -4.63
CA ALA A 119 -17.17 -8.23 -4.93
C ALA A 119 -15.87 -7.87 -4.22
N GLY A 120 -15.13 -6.96 -4.80
CA GLY A 120 -13.87 -6.45 -4.26
C GLY A 120 -12.99 -5.87 -5.36
N GLU A 121 -11.95 -5.13 -4.98
CA GLU A 121 -11.07 -4.49 -5.96
C GLU A 121 -10.37 -5.49 -6.88
N ALA A 122 -10.03 -6.67 -6.37
CA ALA A 122 -9.41 -7.74 -7.14
C ALA A 122 -10.28 -8.27 -8.29
N LEU A 123 -11.60 -8.09 -8.21
CA LEU A 123 -12.57 -8.54 -9.21
C LEU A 123 -12.92 -7.47 -10.25
N TYR A 124 -12.44 -6.26 -10.05
CA TYR A 124 -12.64 -5.18 -11.01
C TYR A 124 -11.93 -5.48 -12.34
N GLY A 125 -12.66 -5.30 -13.44
CA GLY A 125 -12.18 -5.61 -14.81
C GLY A 125 -11.54 -4.43 -15.54
N GLY A 126 -11.49 -3.24 -14.95
CA GLY A 126 -10.89 -2.04 -15.52
C GLY A 126 -9.38 -1.94 -15.27
N VAL A 127 -8.82 -0.78 -15.56
CA VAL A 127 -7.37 -0.52 -15.46
C VAL A 127 -6.93 -0.02 -14.08
N GLU A 128 -7.83 0.58 -13.30
CA GLU A 128 -7.54 1.15 -11.98
C GLU A 128 -7.65 0.09 -10.86
N THR A 129 -7.10 -1.09 -11.08
CA THR A 129 -7.05 -2.13 -10.04
C THR A 129 -6.22 -1.68 -8.84
N GLY A 130 -6.53 -2.17 -7.65
CA GLY A 130 -5.82 -1.77 -6.42
C GLY A 130 -6.34 -0.47 -5.79
N THR A 131 -7.50 0.04 -6.24
CA THR A 131 -8.09 1.29 -5.75
C THR A 131 -9.41 1.07 -5.03
N VAL A 132 -9.82 2.07 -4.24
CA VAL A 132 -11.15 2.09 -3.60
C VAL A 132 -12.25 2.17 -4.64
N GLU A 133 -12.05 2.93 -5.70
CA GLU A 133 -12.96 3.08 -6.84
C GLU A 133 -13.22 1.73 -7.52
N ALA A 134 -12.19 0.92 -7.70
CA ALA A 134 -12.30 -0.44 -8.23
C ALA A 134 -13.18 -1.33 -7.34
N ALA A 135 -13.03 -1.21 -6.01
CA ALA A 135 -13.86 -1.93 -5.05
C ALA A 135 -15.32 -1.52 -5.15
N PHE A 136 -15.61 -0.22 -5.22
CA PHE A 136 -16.98 0.30 -5.41
C PHE A 136 -17.60 -0.14 -6.72
N ALA A 137 -16.87 -0.05 -7.83
CA ALA A 137 -17.37 -0.46 -9.14
C ALA A 137 -17.70 -1.96 -9.16
N SER A 138 -16.85 -2.80 -8.56
CA SER A 138 -17.09 -4.24 -8.41
C SER A 138 -18.34 -4.52 -7.55
N ALA A 139 -18.50 -3.79 -6.44
CA ALA A 139 -19.68 -3.94 -5.57
C ALA A 139 -20.98 -3.56 -6.30
N LEU A 140 -21.00 -2.44 -7.03
CA LEU A 140 -22.17 -2.02 -7.82
C LEU A 140 -22.53 -3.05 -8.89
N ASN A 141 -21.53 -3.66 -9.54
CA ASN A 141 -21.77 -4.74 -10.50
C ASN A 141 -22.47 -5.94 -9.84
N SER A 142 -21.99 -6.37 -8.68
CA SER A 142 -22.58 -7.49 -7.93
C SER A 142 -24.02 -7.18 -7.47
N VAL A 143 -24.28 -5.97 -6.97
CA VAL A 143 -25.63 -5.53 -6.60
C VAL A 143 -26.58 -5.57 -7.80
N ASN A 144 -26.13 -5.08 -8.96
CA ASN A 144 -26.94 -5.10 -10.18
C ASN A 144 -27.25 -6.52 -10.65
N GLN A 145 -26.36 -7.51 -10.43
CA GLN A 145 -26.63 -8.91 -10.71
C GLN A 145 -27.68 -9.48 -9.75
N ILE A 146 -27.55 -9.21 -8.45
CA ILE A 146 -28.53 -9.63 -7.42
C ILE A 146 -29.93 -9.12 -7.78
N LEU A 147 -30.06 -7.85 -8.07
CA LEU A 147 -31.37 -7.23 -8.38
C LEU A 147 -32.02 -7.81 -9.64
N LYS A 148 -31.22 -8.17 -10.66
CA LYS A 148 -31.74 -8.81 -11.89
C LYS A 148 -32.24 -10.23 -11.65
N ASN A 149 -31.69 -10.94 -10.71
CA ASN A 149 -32.08 -12.31 -10.39
C ASN A 149 -33.28 -12.37 -9.42
N THR A 150 -33.69 -11.23 -8.86
CA THR A 150 -34.81 -11.14 -7.90
C THR A 150 -36.12 -10.70 -8.57
N THR A 151 -36.07 -10.34 -9.85
CA THR A 151 -37.24 -9.97 -10.70
C THR A 151 -37.59 -11.12 -11.65
#